data_b8937a7d455012df6696962ec7f3ccc7
#
_entry.id   b8937a7d455012df6696962ec7f3ccc7
#
_cell.length_a   1.000
_cell.length_b   1.000
_cell.length_c   1.000
_cell.angle_alpha   90.00
_cell.angle_beta   90.00
_cell.angle_gamma   90.00
#
_symmetry.space_group_name_H-M   'P 1'
#
loop_
_entity.id
_entity.type
_entity.pdbx_description
1 polymer ?
#
loop_
_entity_poly.entity_id
_entity_poly.type
_entity_poly.pdbx_seq_one_letter_code
_entity_poly.pdbx_strand_id
1 'polypeptide(L)'
;WKANWKKILIVLILILLLVFGILMYGKVSELTNQLAYLQDTTNIILSDVGGMQSSIEKTLEEEASMVEDYSIEVTDMDFARHEYKVEVSVIPKEYTDNTTMSIYFGTTECPLKADGYMFKGNITLPLNKTFNGNVTFLLANGKKKTTEVVEEFDGVSGKFDQVLSGTLDGTPALKDGKLSLKGKCTYTLDDVAMYHFKSFEIAASLDG
;
A
#
# COMPACT_ATOMS: atom_id res chain seq x y z
N TRP A 1 -22.57 -83.67 4.96
CA TRP A 1 -21.19 -83.09 4.60
C TRP A 1 -21.28 -82.06 3.48
N LYS A 2 -22.04 -82.23 2.42
CA LYS A 2 -22.13 -81.28 1.28
C LYS A 2 -22.79 -79.92 1.66
N ALA A 3 -23.68 -79.85 2.65
CA ALA A 3 -24.32 -78.61 3.03
C ALA A 3 -23.39 -77.66 3.82
N ASN A 4 -22.42 -78.15 4.58
CA ASN A 4 -21.47 -77.32 5.35
C ASN A 4 -20.36 -76.76 4.51
N TRP A 5 -19.97 -77.44 3.43
CA TRP A 5 -18.92 -76.91 2.49
C TRP A 5 -19.33 -75.62 1.82
N LYS A 6 -20.61 -75.45 1.43
CA LYS A 6 -21.05 -74.17 0.83
C LYS A 6 -21.00 -73.03 1.83
N LYS A 7 -21.31 -73.27 3.10
CA LYS A 7 -21.21 -72.25 4.17
C LYS A 7 -19.76 -71.84 4.42
N ILE A 8 -18.84 -72.78 4.46
CA ILE A 8 -17.41 -72.52 4.61
C ILE A 8 -16.87 -71.69 3.46
N LEU A 9 -17.26 -72.02 2.21
CA LEU A 9 -16.83 -71.28 1.03
C LEU A 9 -17.35 -69.84 1.03
N ILE A 10 -18.59 -69.61 1.44
CA ILE A 10 -19.15 -68.23 1.58
C ILE A 10 -18.39 -67.43 2.61
N VAL A 11 -18.08 -68.00 3.78
CA VAL A 11 -17.30 -67.33 4.84
C VAL A 11 -15.90 -66.99 4.33
N LEU A 12 -15.24 -67.88 3.60
CA LEU A 12 -13.93 -67.67 3.04
C LEU A 12 -13.92 -66.52 2.01
N ILE A 13 -14.95 -66.45 1.14
CA ILE A 13 -15.11 -65.33 0.21
C ILE A 13 -15.34 -64.02 0.94
N LEU A 14 -16.18 -64.00 2.01
CA LEU A 14 -16.38 -62.79 2.81
C LEU A 14 -15.11 -62.29 3.48
N ILE A 15 -14.28 -63.18 4.04
CA ILE A 15 -13.01 -62.84 4.64
C ILE A 15 -12.06 -62.25 3.56
N LEU A 16 -12.02 -62.85 2.37
CA LEU A 16 -11.17 -62.39 1.26
C LEU A 16 -11.59 -60.99 0.78
N LEU A 17 -12.89 -60.72 0.67
CA LEU A 17 -13.45 -59.41 0.35
C LEU A 17 -13.10 -58.37 1.42
N LEU A 18 -13.17 -58.75 2.69
CA LEU A 18 -12.81 -57.84 3.81
C LEU A 18 -11.34 -57.48 3.78
N VAL A 19 -10.47 -58.47 3.60
CA VAL A 19 -9.00 -58.22 3.45
C VAL A 19 -8.72 -57.32 2.24
N PHE A 20 -9.35 -57.61 1.10
CA PHE A 20 -9.22 -56.78 -0.09
C PHE A 20 -9.70 -55.35 0.16
N GLY A 21 -10.83 -55.15 0.86
CA GLY A 21 -11.32 -53.83 1.24
C GLY A 21 -10.34 -53.05 2.11
N ILE A 22 -9.71 -53.69 3.10
CA ILE A 22 -8.71 -53.07 3.97
C ILE A 22 -7.46 -52.64 3.15
N LEU A 23 -6.99 -53.50 2.26
CA LEU A 23 -5.83 -53.19 1.40
C LEU A 23 -6.12 -52.02 0.45
N MET A 24 -7.30 -52.01 -0.16
CA MET A 24 -7.74 -50.91 -1.02
C MET A 24 -7.89 -49.59 -0.27
N TYR A 25 -8.46 -49.66 0.96
CA TYR A 25 -8.61 -48.48 1.81
C TYR A 25 -7.20 -47.86 2.14
N GLY A 26 -6.25 -48.72 2.49
CA GLY A 26 -4.85 -48.26 2.74
C GLY A 26 -4.22 -47.55 1.51
N LYS A 27 -4.43 -48.12 0.30
CA LYS A 27 -3.94 -47.54 -0.94
C LYS A 27 -4.61 -46.19 -1.27
N VAL A 28 -5.92 -46.10 -1.08
CA VAL A 28 -6.68 -44.85 -1.28
C VAL A 28 -6.22 -43.78 -0.30
N SER A 29 -6.01 -44.12 0.98
CA SER A 29 -5.50 -43.18 1.97
C SER A 29 -4.09 -42.66 1.61
N GLU A 30 -3.20 -43.55 1.15
CA GLU A 30 -1.86 -43.17 0.69
C GLU A 30 -1.92 -42.20 -0.49
N LEU A 31 -2.75 -42.50 -1.50
CA LEU A 31 -2.95 -41.61 -2.66
C LEU A 31 -3.52 -40.25 -2.27
N THR A 32 -4.48 -40.21 -1.31
CA THR A 32 -5.05 -38.96 -0.79
C THR A 32 -3.98 -38.10 -0.13
N ASN A 33 -3.09 -38.70 0.66
CA ASN A 33 -1.99 -38.00 1.30
C ASN A 33 -0.98 -37.47 0.28
N GLN A 34 -0.70 -38.23 -0.78
CA GLN A 34 0.18 -37.78 -1.87
C GLN A 34 -0.42 -36.61 -2.64
N LEU A 35 -1.74 -36.64 -2.89
CA LEU A 35 -2.45 -35.54 -3.54
C LEU A 35 -2.43 -34.28 -2.69
N ALA A 36 -2.66 -34.39 -1.37
CA ALA A 36 -2.56 -33.25 -0.44
C ALA A 36 -1.16 -32.65 -0.44
N TYR A 37 -0.13 -33.49 -0.37
CA TYR A 37 1.27 -33.02 -0.46
C TYR A 37 1.59 -32.30 -1.78
N LEU A 38 1.11 -32.85 -2.93
CA LEU A 38 1.29 -32.20 -4.22
C LEU A 38 0.55 -30.87 -4.31
N GLN A 39 -0.64 -30.79 -3.73
CA GLN A 39 -1.43 -29.55 -3.68
C GLN A 39 -0.73 -28.47 -2.86
N ASP A 40 -0.21 -28.82 -1.67
CA ASP A 40 0.57 -27.91 -0.84
C ASP A 40 1.83 -27.44 -1.54
N THR A 41 2.57 -28.37 -2.16
CA THR A 41 3.78 -28.03 -2.93
C THR A 41 3.46 -27.09 -4.10
N THR A 42 2.35 -27.34 -4.80
CA THR A 42 1.90 -26.47 -5.91
C THR A 42 1.55 -25.07 -5.41
N ASN A 43 0.88 -24.94 -4.26
CA ASN A 43 0.55 -23.66 -3.67
C ASN A 43 1.80 -22.87 -3.25
N ILE A 44 2.81 -23.54 -2.70
CA ILE A 44 4.11 -22.93 -2.36
C ILE A 44 4.80 -22.41 -3.62
N ILE A 45 4.88 -23.24 -4.68
CA ILE A 45 5.48 -22.84 -5.97
C ILE A 45 4.75 -21.63 -6.57
N LEU A 46 3.41 -21.62 -6.55
CA LEU A 46 2.63 -20.48 -7.06
C LEU A 46 2.90 -19.19 -6.28
N SER A 47 3.03 -19.30 -4.95
CA SER A 47 3.39 -18.17 -4.09
C SER A 47 4.79 -17.65 -4.40
N ASP A 48 5.76 -18.54 -4.53
CA ASP A 48 7.14 -18.18 -4.84
C ASP A 48 7.28 -17.54 -6.23
N VAL A 49 6.59 -18.09 -7.25
CA VAL A 49 6.55 -17.52 -8.61
C VAL A 49 5.91 -16.12 -8.59
N GLY A 50 4.81 -15.93 -7.83
CA GLY A 50 4.19 -14.61 -7.67
C GLY A 50 5.14 -13.60 -7.01
N GLY A 51 5.88 -14.02 -5.98
CA GLY A 51 6.90 -13.20 -5.33
C GLY A 51 8.07 -12.85 -6.25
N MET A 52 8.52 -13.81 -7.05
CA MET A 52 9.58 -13.57 -8.06
C MET A 52 9.12 -12.59 -9.15
N GLN A 53 7.88 -12.72 -9.63
CA GLN A 53 7.33 -11.81 -10.64
C GLN A 53 7.29 -10.37 -10.12
N SER A 54 6.77 -10.15 -8.92
CA SER A 54 6.74 -8.83 -8.29
C SER A 54 8.15 -8.24 -8.08
N SER A 55 9.11 -9.09 -7.68
CA SER A 55 10.50 -8.67 -7.54
C SER A 55 11.15 -8.28 -8.87
N ILE A 56 10.88 -9.02 -9.94
CA ILE A 56 11.39 -8.73 -11.29
C ILE A 56 10.77 -7.43 -11.82
N GLU A 57 9.44 -7.23 -11.66
CA GLU A 57 8.77 -6.00 -12.06
C GLU A 57 9.39 -4.79 -11.35
N LYS A 58 9.56 -4.87 -10.03
CA LYS A 58 10.21 -3.81 -9.25
C LYS A 58 11.65 -3.52 -9.72
N THR A 59 12.45 -4.56 -9.96
CA THR A 59 13.82 -4.39 -10.45
C THR A 59 13.85 -3.74 -11.84
N LEU A 60 12.92 -4.13 -12.73
CA LEU A 60 12.82 -3.52 -14.06
C LEU A 60 12.39 -2.04 -14.00
N GLU A 61 11.48 -1.69 -13.11
CA GLU A 61 11.07 -0.30 -12.86
C GLU A 61 12.25 0.51 -12.29
N GLU A 62 12.96 -0.02 -11.30
CA GLU A 62 14.15 0.60 -10.73
C GLU A 62 15.25 0.78 -11.80
N GLU A 63 15.49 -0.20 -12.66
CA GLU A 63 16.48 -0.09 -13.75
C GLU A 63 16.06 0.90 -14.84
N ALA A 64 14.76 1.00 -15.13
CA ALA A 64 14.21 1.93 -16.12
C ALA A 64 14.16 3.38 -15.63
N SER A 65 14.16 3.61 -14.32
CA SER A 65 14.18 4.94 -13.74
C SER A 65 15.42 5.73 -14.17
N MET A 66 15.27 7.01 -14.48
CA MET A 66 16.39 7.92 -14.77
C MET A 66 16.99 8.53 -13.51
N VAL A 67 16.36 8.37 -12.37
CA VAL A 67 16.84 8.84 -11.07
C VAL A 67 17.25 7.66 -10.21
N GLU A 68 18.33 7.83 -9.44
CA GLU A 68 18.79 6.87 -8.46
C GLU A 68 18.04 7.04 -7.13
N ASP A 69 17.85 8.32 -6.74
CA ASP A 69 17.16 8.68 -5.51
C ASP A 69 16.56 10.09 -5.62
N TYR A 70 15.49 10.34 -4.89
CA TYR A 70 14.89 11.67 -4.79
C TYR A 70 14.19 11.87 -3.44
N SER A 71 14.12 13.16 -3.03
CA SER A 71 13.29 13.59 -1.89
C SER A 71 12.46 14.80 -2.31
N ILE A 72 11.20 14.81 -1.94
CA ILE A 72 10.26 15.91 -2.14
C ILE A 72 9.62 16.19 -0.79
N GLU A 73 10.03 17.28 -0.14
CA GLU A 73 9.62 17.60 1.22
C GLU A 73 8.93 18.95 1.32
N VAL A 74 7.82 18.99 2.05
CA VAL A 74 7.19 20.26 2.44
C VAL A 74 7.94 20.81 3.64
N THR A 75 8.61 21.95 3.46
CA THR A 75 9.50 22.55 4.46
C THR A 75 8.86 23.70 5.24
N ASP A 76 7.88 24.40 4.65
CA ASP A 76 7.23 25.55 5.26
C ASP A 76 5.81 25.75 4.74
N MET A 77 4.93 26.34 5.56
CA MET A 77 3.56 26.67 5.19
C MET A 77 3.20 28.10 5.64
N ASP A 78 2.73 28.89 4.69
CA ASP A 78 2.21 30.24 4.93
C ASP A 78 0.67 30.26 4.75
N PHE A 79 -0.03 30.11 5.85
CA PHE A 79 -1.50 30.14 5.85
C PHE A 79 -2.07 31.51 5.50
N ALA A 80 -1.34 32.60 5.75
CA ALA A 80 -1.82 33.94 5.41
C ALA A 80 -1.81 34.17 3.90
N ARG A 81 -0.85 33.56 3.20
CA ARG A 81 -0.72 33.62 1.75
C ARG A 81 -1.39 32.43 1.04
N HIS A 82 -1.84 31.44 1.80
CA HIS A 82 -2.36 30.18 1.26
C HIS A 82 -1.34 29.45 0.37
N GLU A 83 -0.10 29.38 0.83
CA GLU A 83 1.03 28.82 0.10
C GLU A 83 1.84 27.85 0.98
N TYR A 84 2.54 26.92 0.35
CA TYR A 84 3.53 26.08 1.00
C TYR A 84 4.78 25.95 0.17
N LYS A 85 5.91 25.72 0.83
CA LYS A 85 7.22 25.55 0.18
C LYS A 85 7.56 24.06 0.12
N VAL A 86 8.05 23.67 -1.03
CA VAL A 86 8.54 22.31 -1.28
C VAL A 86 10.03 22.40 -1.62
N GLU A 87 10.84 21.64 -0.92
CA GLU A 87 12.23 21.40 -1.25
C GLU A 87 12.33 20.07 -2.00
N VAL A 88 13.09 20.09 -3.08
CA VAL A 88 13.30 18.93 -3.94
C VAL A 88 14.80 18.68 -4.03
N SER A 89 15.20 17.43 -3.83
CA SER A 89 16.55 16.94 -4.11
C SER A 89 16.46 15.68 -4.96
N VAL A 90 17.31 15.57 -5.97
CA VAL A 90 17.31 14.44 -6.92
C VAL A 90 18.72 14.03 -7.25
N ILE A 91 18.97 12.74 -7.27
CA ILE A 91 20.23 12.13 -7.74
C ILE A 91 19.91 11.39 -9.05
N PRO A 92 20.32 11.91 -10.22
CA PRO A 92 20.15 11.19 -11.47
C PRO A 92 21.16 10.04 -11.58
N LYS A 93 20.78 8.93 -12.22
CA LYS A 93 21.69 7.80 -12.49
C LYS A 93 22.83 8.18 -13.44
N GLU A 94 22.53 9.02 -14.41
CA GLU A 94 23.49 9.48 -15.39
C GLU A 94 23.41 10.99 -15.53
N TYR A 95 24.53 11.68 -15.40
CA TYR A 95 24.61 13.12 -15.64
C TYR A 95 25.99 13.53 -16.19
N THR A 96 26.01 14.66 -16.83
CA THR A 96 27.22 15.32 -17.37
C THR A 96 27.19 16.79 -16.98
N ASP A 97 28.28 17.52 -17.19
CA ASP A 97 28.36 18.95 -16.89
C ASP A 97 27.31 19.82 -17.60
N ASN A 98 26.74 19.30 -18.69
CA ASN A 98 25.68 19.98 -19.46
C ASN A 98 24.28 19.47 -19.13
N THR A 99 24.12 18.62 -18.10
CA THR A 99 22.82 18.12 -17.68
C THR A 99 22.06 19.22 -16.95
N THR A 100 20.80 19.40 -17.34
CA THR A 100 19.85 20.24 -16.63
C THR A 100 18.68 19.40 -16.18
N MET A 101 18.14 19.72 -15.02
CA MET A 101 17.02 18.99 -14.44
C MET A 101 15.94 19.96 -13.96
N SER A 102 14.69 19.60 -14.21
CA SER A 102 13.51 20.31 -13.71
C SER A 102 12.51 19.31 -13.16
N ILE A 103 11.70 19.74 -12.21
CA ILE A 103 10.55 18.99 -11.73
C ILE A 103 9.28 19.80 -12.01
N TYR A 104 8.23 19.12 -12.44
CA TYR A 104 6.92 19.72 -12.73
C TYR A 104 5.90 19.25 -11.71
N PHE A 105 5.27 20.20 -11.03
CA PHE A 105 4.09 19.97 -10.20
C PHE A 105 2.86 20.37 -11.02
N GLY A 106 2.30 19.39 -11.72
CA GLY A 106 1.30 19.64 -12.76
C GLY A 106 1.88 20.50 -13.89
N THR A 107 1.45 21.76 -14.00
CA THR A 107 1.95 22.71 -15.02
C THR A 107 3.05 23.65 -14.50
N THR A 108 3.37 23.59 -13.21
CA THR A 108 4.32 24.51 -12.59
C THR A 108 5.72 23.89 -12.59
N GLU A 109 6.65 24.52 -13.28
CA GLU A 109 8.05 24.09 -13.37
C GLU A 109 8.87 24.60 -12.19
N CYS A 110 9.67 23.72 -11.61
CA CYS A 110 10.73 24.04 -10.67
C CYS A 110 12.07 23.61 -11.27
N PRO A 111 12.90 24.54 -11.78
CA PRO A 111 14.22 24.21 -12.25
C PRO A 111 15.13 23.86 -11.06
N LEU A 112 15.87 22.75 -11.19
CA LEU A 112 16.80 22.29 -10.19
C LEU A 112 18.22 22.75 -10.54
N LYS A 113 19.01 23.09 -9.52
CA LYS A 113 20.40 23.49 -9.65
C LYS A 113 21.32 22.36 -9.23
N ALA A 114 22.34 22.11 -9.98
CA ALA A 114 23.39 21.15 -9.64
C ALA A 114 24.12 21.57 -8.36
N ASP A 115 24.22 20.60 -7.43
CA ASP A 115 24.95 20.70 -6.17
C ASP A 115 25.77 19.40 -6.00
N GLY A 116 26.98 19.40 -6.59
CA GLY A 116 27.80 18.20 -6.72
C GLY A 116 27.14 17.16 -7.64
N TYR A 117 26.84 15.99 -7.11
CA TYR A 117 26.19 14.88 -7.83
C TYR A 117 24.65 14.90 -7.75
N MET A 118 24.08 15.84 -7.01
CA MET A 118 22.62 15.96 -6.86
C MET A 118 22.12 17.29 -7.43
N PHE A 119 20.83 17.33 -7.72
CA PHE A 119 20.13 18.52 -8.18
C PHE A 119 19.12 18.94 -7.11
N LYS A 120 19.14 20.23 -6.75
CA LYS A 120 18.24 20.78 -5.72
C LYS A 120 17.45 21.97 -6.23
N GLY A 121 16.23 22.11 -5.71
CA GLY A 121 15.36 23.25 -6.00
C GLY A 121 14.31 23.46 -4.93
N ASN A 122 13.77 24.67 -4.92
CA ASN A 122 12.67 25.03 -4.03
C ASN A 122 11.56 25.66 -4.87
N ILE A 123 10.34 25.31 -4.56
CA ILE A 123 9.14 25.87 -5.19
C ILE A 123 8.09 26.22 -4.14
N THR A 124 7.36 27.30 -4.39
CA THR A 124 6.19 27.67 -3.60
C THR A 124 4.93 27.30 -4.37
N LEU A 125 4.08 26.53 -3.72
CA LEU A 125 2.84 26.00 -4.30
C LEU A 125 1.63 26.50 -3.51
N PRO A 126 0.48 26.76 -4.16
CA PRO A 126 -0.72 27.21 -3.48
C PRO A 126 -1.41 26.06 -2.73
N LEU A 127 -1.87 26.32 -1.50
CA LEU A 127 -2.56 25.35 -0.64
C LEU A 127 -3.87 24.79 -1.23
N ASN A 128 -4.52 25.56 -2.11
CA ASN A 128 -5.80 25.17 -2.72
C ASN A 128 -5.67 24.25 -3.94
N LYS A 129 -4.45 23.93 -4.35
CA LYS A 129 -4.18 22.96 -5.41
C LYS A 129 -3.76 21.64 -4.78
N THR A 130 -4.66 20.71 -4.74
CA THR A 130 -4.36 19.30 -4.57
C THR A 130 -3.65 18.83 -5.84
N PHE A 131 -2.38 18.53 -5.75
CA PHE A 131 -1.67 17.86 -6.82
C PHE A 131 -1.98 16.36 -6.69
N ASN A 132 -3.05 15.92 -7.36
CA ASN A 132 -3.33 14.50 -7.46
C ASN A 132 -2.27 13.88 -8.40
N GLY A 133 -1.17 13.47 -7.80
CA GLY A 133 -0.31 12.43 -8.30
C GLY A 133 0.62 12.69 -9.48
N ASN A 134 0.59 13.84 -10.16
CA ASN A 134 1.43 14.01 -11.35
C ASN A 134 2.60 14.97 -11.11
N VAL A 135 3.60 14.48 -10.42
CA VAL A 135 4.91 15.12 -10.37
C VAL A 135 5.79 14.46 -11.44
N THR A 136 6.41 15.25 -12.30
CA THR A 136 7.22 14.73 -13.41
C THR A 136 8.61 15.31 -13.37
N PHE A 137 9.61 14.45 -13.36
CA PHE A 137 11.00 14.88 -13.60
C PHE A 137 11.25 15.03 -15.09
N LEU A 138 11.99 16.08 -15.45
CA LEU A 138 12.54 16.29 -16.77
C LEU A 138 14.06 16.41 -16.66
N LEU A 139 14.77 15.47 -17.25
CA LEU A 139 16.22 15.52 -17.39
C LEU A 139 16.57 15.84 -18.83
N ALA A 140 17.37 16.87 -19.06
CA ALA A 140 17.87 17.20 -20.37
C ALA A 140 19.41 17.14 -20.39
N ASN A 141 19.93 16.31 -21.29
CA ASN A 141 21.35 16.14 -21.53
C ASN A 141 21.64 16.51 -22.99
N GLY A 142 22.02 17.75 -23.20
CA GLY A 142 22.13 18.33 -24.53
C GLY A 142 20.80 18.34 -25.28
N LYS A 143 20.70 17.58 -26.38
CA LYS A 143 19.48 17.49 -27.19
C LYS A 143 18.51 16.40 -26.72
N LYS A 144 18.98 15.46 -25.88
CA LYS A 144 18.15 14.36 -25.36
C LYS A 144 17.38 14.85 -24.15
N LYS A 145 16.08 14.66 -24.16
CA LYS A 145 15.18 14.91 -23.03
C LYS A 145 14.52 13.61 -22.61
N THR A 146 14.54 13.36 -21.32
CA THR A 146 13.90 12.19 -20.73
C THR A 146 12.95 12.66 -19.62
N THR A 147 11.76 12.09 -19.55
CA THR A 147 10.77 12.40 -18.52
C THR A 147 10.42 11.15 -17.74
N GLU A 148 10.20 11.32 -16.45
CA GLU A 148 9.76 10.27 -15.54
C GLU A 148 8.68 10.82 -14.62
N VAL A 149 7.60 10.07 -14.45
CA VAL A 149 6.47 10.43 -13.58
C VAL A 149 6.72 9.84 -12.20
N VAL A 150 6.61 10.67 -11.18
CA VAL A 150 6.66 10.27 -9.76
C VAL A 150 5.23 10.09 -9.27
N GLU A 151 4.89 8.91 -8.82
CA GLU A 151 3.50 8.55 -8.54
C GLU A 151 2.97 9.03 -7.18
N GLU A 152 3.81 9.40 -6.22
CA GLU A 152 3.37 9.60 -4.83
C GLU A 152 3.79 10.94 -4.22
N PHE A 153 3.27 12.05 -4.74
CA PHE A 153 3.35 13.30 -4.01
C PHE A 153 1.95 13.80 -3.64
N ASP A 154 1.54 13.53 -2.41
CA ASP A 154 0.23 13.94 -1.87
C ASP A 154 0.17 15.43 -1.47
N GLY A 155 1.25 16.16 -1.69
CA GLY A 155 1.34 17.55 -1.27
C GLY A 155 1.20 17.68 0.24
N VAL A 156 0.26 18.53 0.64
CA VAL A 156 -0.04 18.75 2.07
C VAL A 156 -1.30 18.04 2.55
N SER A 157 -2.09 17.39 1.68
CA SER A 157 -3.36 16.78 2.03
C SER A 157 -3.22 15.72 3.10
N GLY A 158 -2.28 14.79 2.95
CA GLY A 158 -2.05 13.73 3.94
C GLY A 158 -1.53 14.22 5.30
N LYS A 159 -1.01 15.45 5.37
CA LYS A 159 -0.57 16.04 6.64
C LYS A 159 -1.72 16.63 7.45
N PHE A 160 -2.85 16.98 6.81
CA PHE A 160 -4.04 17.48 7.50
C PHE A 160 -4.95 16.37 8.01
N ASP A 161 -5.00 15.24 7.34
CA ASP A 161 -5.90 14.13 7.71
C ASP A 161 -5.50 13.45 9.04
N GLN A 162 -4.27 13.59 9.47
CA GLN A 162 -3.76 12.98 10.71
C GLN A 162 -3.78 13.90 11.93
N VAL A 163 -4.18 15.16 11.77
CA VAL A 163 -4.02 16.19 12.80
C VAL A 163 -5.10 16.15 13.87
N LEU A 164 -6.28 15.62 13.55
CA LEU A 164 -7.40 15.59 14.50
C LEU A 164 -8.00 14.19 14.59
N SER A 165 -7.79 13.52 15.70
CA SER A 165 -8.52 12.31 16.06
C SER A 165 -9.49 12.59 17.18
N GLY A 166 -10.74 12.12 17.05
CA GLY A 166 -11.76 12.31 18.07
C GLY A 166 -12.40 10.98 18.48
N THR A 167 -12.56 10.79 19.78
CA THR A 167 -13.33 9.67 20.32
C THR A 167 -14.49 10.21 21.13
N LEU A 168 -15.70 9.67 20.87
CA LEU A 168 -16.87 9.91 21.67
C LEU A 168 -17.11 8.69 22.56
N ASP A 169 -16.86 8.85 23.84
CA ASP A 169 -17.17 7.84 24.84
C ASP A 169 -18.45 8.25 25.58
N GLY A 170 -19.52 7.50 25.33
CA GLY A 170 -20.81 7.81 25.93
C GLY A 170 -21.87 6.75 25.60
N THR A 171 -22.86 6.68 26.48
CA THR A 171 -23.98 5.74 26.31
C THR A 171 -25.21 6.52 25.87
N PRO A 172 -25.76 6.25 24.67
CA PRO A 172 -27.01 6.83 24.24
C PRO A 172 -28.18 6.24 25.04
N ALA A 173 -29.11 7.07 25.48
CA ALA A 173 -30.33 6.67 26.14
C ALA A 173 -31.55 7.29 25.43
N LEU A 174 -32.53 6.47 25.06
CA LEU A 174 -33.80 6.92 24.52
C LEU A 174 -34.84 6.90 25.65
N LYS A 175 -35.34 8.06 26.01
CA LYS A 175 -36.40 8.20 27.03
C LYS A 175 -37.47 9.14 26.51
N ASP A 176 -38.73 8.69 26.55
CA ASP A 176 -39.91 9.42 26.12
C ASP A 176 -39.81 10.01 24.69
N GLY A 177 -39.25 9.22 23.76
CA GLY A 177 -39.00 9.61 22.36
C GLY A 177 -37.89 10.64 22.16
N LYS A 178 -37.13 10.98 23.22
CA LYS A 178 -36.00 11.88 23.15
C LYS A 178 -34.68 11.11 23.31
N LEU A 179 -33.77 11.30 22.36
CA LEU A 179 -32.43 10.78 22.44
C LEU A 179 -31.60 11.68 23.36
N SER A 180 -31.01 11.09 24.39
CA SER A 180 -30.05 11.75 25.26
C SER A 180 -28.72 11.07 25.17
N LEU A 181 -27.67 11.82 24.87
CA LEU A 181 -26.30 11.33 24.86
C LEU A 181 -25.52 12.08 25.96
N LYS A 182 -25.06 11.35 26.96
CA LYS A 182 -24.11 11.85 27.96
C LYS A 182 -22.79 11.15 27.74
N GLY A 183 -21.77 11.92 27.45
CA GLY A 183 -20.46 11.33 27.16
C GLY A 183 -19.35 12.38 27.23
N LYS A 184 -18.14 11.90 27.08
CA LYS A 184 -16.92 12.69 26.97
C LYS A 184 -16.42 12.61 25.54
N CYS A 185 -16.31 13.75 24.87
CA CYS A 185 -15.56 13.86 23.64
C CYS A 185 -14.11 14.17 23.99
N THR A 186 -13.22 13.31 23.55
CA THR A 186 -11.78 13.54 23.67
C THR A 186 -11.23 13.72 22.28
N TYR A 187 -10.62 14.88 22.03
CA TYR A 187 -9.93 15.17 20.79
C TYR A 187 -8.44 15.20 21.08
N THR A 188 -7.68 14.48 20.30
CA THR A 188 -6.23 14.53 20.32
C THR A 188 -5.80 15.29 19.07
N LEU A 189 -5.09 16.38 19.29
CA LEU A 189 -4.44 17.16 18.28
C LEU A 189 -2.99 16.72 18.25
N ASP A 190 -2.56 16.13 17.16
CA ASP A 190 -1.15 15.80 16.97
C ASP A 190 -0.40 17.12 16.76
N ASP A 191 0.59 17.38 17.62
CA ASP A 191 1.44 18.56 17.53
C ASP A 191 2.41 18.36 16.34
N VAL A 192 1.92 18.70 15.16
CA VAL A 192 2.76 18.76 13.98
C VAL A 192 3.52 20.09 14.08
N ALA A 193 4.83 20.04 14.20
CA ALA A 193 5.71 21.20 14.43
C ALA A 193 5.52 22.37 13.43
N MET A 194 4.76 22.18 12.37
CA MET A 194 4.44 23.20 11.37
C MET A 194 3.14 23.96 11.64
N TYR A 195 2.29 23.56 12.63
CA TYR A 195 0.97 24.17 12.85
C TYR A 195 0.82 24.67 14.26
N HIS A 196 0.39 25.91 14.39
CA HIS A 196 -0.08 26.49 15.64
C HIS A 196 -1.57 26.81 15.50
N PHE A 197 -2.43 26.00 16.11
CA PHE A 197 -3.86 26.27 16.13
C PHE A 197 -4.21 27.46 16.98
N LYS A 198 -4.92 28.43 16.42
CA LYS A 198 -5.42 29.58 17.14
C LYS A 198 -6.73 29.29 17.89
N SER A 199 -7.59 28.48 17.31
CA SER A 199 -8.89 28.15 17.87
C SER A 199 -9.40 26.86 17.23
N PHE A 200 -10.24 26.17 17.97
CA PHE A 200 -10.89 24.92 17.54
C PHE A 200 -12.38 25.04 17.91
N GLU A 201 -13.24 24.77 16.96
CA GLU A 201 -14.70 24.80 17.15
C GLU A 201 -15.30 23.46 16.69
N ILE A 202 -16.16 22.89 17.54
CA ILE A 202 -16.92 21.69 17.19
C ILE A 202 -18.35 22.10 16.95
N ALA A 203 -18.85 21.91 15.74
CA ALA A 203 -20.26 22.03 15.42
C ALA A 203 -20.88 20.62 15.34
N ALA A 204 -21.89 20.36 16.15
CA ALA A 204 -22.67 19.14 16.06
C ALA A 204 -24.07 19.47 15.51
N SER A 205 -24.43 18.84 14.38
CA SER A 205 -25.78 18.89 13.83
C SER A 205 -26.44 17.52 13.98
N LEU A 206 -27.69 17.51 14.39
CA LEU A 206 -28.52 16.32 14.45
C LEU A 206 -29.60 16.47 13.36
N ASP A 207 -29.40 15.76 12.25
CA ASP A 207 -30.41 15.67 11.20
C ASP A 207 -31.43 14.62 11.60
N GLY A 208 -32.68 15.06 11.79
CA GLY A 208 -33.84 14.23 12.11
C GLY A 208 -34.49 13.59 10.89
#